data_18301f538721c650852121cb56c7a40c
#
_entry.id   18301f538721c650852121cb56c7a40c
#
_cell.length_a   1.000
_cell.length_b   1.000
_cell.length_c   1.000
_cell.angle_alpha   90.00
_cell.angle_beta   90.00
_cell.angle_gamma   90.00
#
_symmetry.space_group_name_H-M   'P 1'
#
loop_
_entity.id
_entity.type
_entity.pdbx_description
1 polymer ?
#
loop_
_entity_poly.entity_id
_entity_poly.type
_entity_poly.pdbx_seq_one_letter_code
_entity_poly.pdbx_strand_id
1 'polypeptide(L)'
;TIYDRIGKGKTNPAGVGRTGKENRGKAKEMENCMLCPRECGVNRKKGEMGVCGQTAAIKAARAALHMWEEPCISGQNGSGTVFFSGCNLGCIFCQNHNIATGKAGIEISIERLAEIFLELQEKGANNINLVTAGHFVPQVVGALKMAKQQGLYLPVVYNTSSYEKVETLRLLEGYVDIYLPDLKYVDSAISSRYSHAADYFTCASAAIAEMVRQVGEPEFVFERAAGKEGSSVEFLADEKKKILEQQNNMIFDAAEYQ
;
A
#
# COMPACT_ATOMS: atom_id res chain seq x y z
N THR A 1 -15.89 0.61 19.45
CA THR A 1 -14.83 1.00 18.52
C THR A 1 -14.75 0.00 17.38
N ILE A 2 -14.27 0.40 16.20
CA ILE A 2 -14.00 -0.49 15.06
C ILE A 2 -13.22 -1.75 15.52
N TYR A 3 -12.39 -1.64 16.55
CA TYR A 3 -11.62 -2.73 17.15
C TYR A 3 -12.45 -3.86 17.76
N ASP A 4 -13.64 -3.58 18.32
CA ASP A 4 -14.44 -4.61 19.04
C ASP A 4 -15.16 -5.58 18.10
N ARG A 5 -15.33 -5.22 16.83
CA ARG A 5 -15.95 -6.10 15.81
C ARG A 5 -14.96 -6.88 14.96
N ILE A 6 -13.76 -6.35 14.73
CA ILE A 6 -12.67 -7.07 14.04
C ILE A 6 -12.17 -8.25 14.88
N GLY A 7 -12.23 -8.17 16.21
CA GLY A 7 -11.85 -9.25 17.13
C GLY A 7 -12.75 -10.49 17.12
N LYS A 8 -13.84 -10.51 16.35
CA LYS A 8 -14.72 -11.69 16.18
C LYS A 8 -14.69 -12.26 14.76
N GLY A 9 -13.60 -12.03 14.03
CA GLY A 9 -13.34 -12.71 12.77
C GLY A 9 -13.30 -14.23 13.02
N LYS A 10 -14.13 -14.96 12.30
CA LYS A 10 -14.22 -16.42 12.32
C LYS A 10 -12.82 -17.02 12.22
N THR A 11 -12.34 -17.63 13.28
CA THR A 11 -11.18 -18.51 13.24
C THR A 11 -11.49 -19.66 12.30
N ASN A 12 -10.90 -19.64 11.13
CA ASN A 12 -10.93 -20.76 10.20
C ASN A 12 -9.81 -21.73 10.62
N PRO A 13 -10.12 -22.90 11.22
CA PRO A 13 -9.12 -23.87 11.59
C PRO A 13 -8.86 -24.76 10.39
N ALA A 14 -7.88 -24.48 9.57
CA ALA A 14 -7.21 -25.46 8.69
C ALA A 14 -6.17 -24.78 7.80
N GLY A 15 -5.04 -24.46 8.35
CA GLY A 15 -3.82 -24.13 7.60
C GLY A 15 -2.86 -25.30 7.61
N VAL A 16 -3.20 -26.38 6.91
CA VAL A 16 -2.27 -27.51 6.73
C VAL A 16 -1.64 -27.42 5.34
N GLY A 17 -0.34 -27.15 5.31
CA GLY A 17 0.59 -27.71 4.36
C GLY A 17 0.45 -27.35 2.87
N ARG A 18 0.91 -26.14 2.48
CA ARG A 18 1.32 -25.84 1.09
C ARG A 18 2.71 -25.20 1.04
N THR A 19 3.75 -25.93 1.48
CA THR A 19 5.08 -25.32 1.70
C THR A 19 6.12 -25.61 0.62
N GLY A 20 5.80 -26.22 -0.51
CA GLY A 20 6.82 -26.58 -1.50
C GLY A 20 6.62 -26.05 -2.92
N LYS A 21 5.40 -25.86 -3.35
CA LYS A 21 5.07 -25.41 -4.72
C LYS A 21 4.87 -23.91 -4.85
N GLU A 22 4.38 -23.24 -3.78
CA GLU A 22 4.10 -21.79 -3.79
C GLU A 22 5.34 -20.91 -3.93
N ASN A 23 6.47 -21.30 -3.33
CA ASN A 23 7.71 -20.52 -3.44
C ASN A 23 8.38 -20.61 -4.82
N ARG A 24 8.18 -21.69 -5.59
CA ARG A 24 8.72 -21.81 -6.95
C ARG A 24 7.97 -20.98 -7.99
N GLY A 25 6.66 -20.80 -7.82
CA GLY A 25 5.84 -19.93 -8.68
C GLY A 25 6.24 -18.46 -8.54
N LYS A 26 6.32 -17.95 -7.31
CA LYS A 26 6.68 -16.56 -6.98
C LYS A 26 8.10 -16.17 -7.46
N ALA A 27 9.03 -17.12 -7.46
CA ALA A 27 10.37 -16.91 -7.99
C ALA A 27 10.37 -16.69 -9.51
N LYS A 28 9.48 -17.32 -10.25
CA LYS A 28 9.40 -17.26 -11.71
C LYS A 28 8.77 -15.94 -12.21
N GLU A 29 7.90 -15.32 -11.42
CA GLU A 29 7.23 -14.06 -11.75
C GLU A 29 8.18 -12.86 -11.89
N MET A 30 9.34 -12.88 -11.22
CA MET A 30 10.34 -11.82 -11.32
C MET A 30 11.40 -12.07 -12.41
N GLU A 31 11.45 -13.27 -13.00
CA GLU A 31 12.33 -13.61 -14.12
C GLU A 31 11.74 -13.22 -15.48
N ASN A 32 10.41 -13.06 -15.52
CA ASN A 32 9.64 -12.58 -16.65
C ASN A 32 8.48 -11.76 -16.07
N CYS A 33 8.72 -10.47 -15.79
CA CYS A 33 7.82 -9.65 -14.99
C CYS A 33 6.47 -9.40 -15.68
N MET A 34 5.41 -9.98 -15.11
CA MET A 34 4.02 -9.87 -15.55
C MET A 34 3.09 -9.39 -14.41
N LEU A 35 3.64 -8.71 -13.38
CA LEU A 35 2.91 -8.36 -12.15
C LEU A 35 1.85 -7.26 -12.34
N CYS A 36 1.98 -6.43 -13.35
CA CYS A 36 1.03 -5.34 -13.60
C CYS A 36 0.61 -5.30 -15.08
N PRO A 37 -0.38 -4.49 -15.47
CA PRO A 37 -0.84 -4.42 -16.86
C PRO A 37 0.22 -4.02 -17.89
N ARG A 38 1.38 -3.49 -17.45
CA ARG A 38 2.49 -3.18 -18.35
C ARG A 38 3.17 -4.41 -18.94
N GLU A 39 3.10 -5.57 -18.28
CA GLU A 39 3.61 -6.86 -18.75
C GLU A 39 4.99 -6.78 -19.41
N CYS A 40 5.93 -6.10 -18.75
CA CYS A 40 7.23 -5.72 -19.31
C CYS A 40 8.09 -6.91 -19.74
N GLY A 41 7.89 -8.11 -19.16
CA GLY A 41 8.67 -9.31 -19.47
C GLY A 41 10.14 -9.28 -19.02
N VAL A 42 10.58 -8.23 -18.34
CA VAL A 42 11.99 -8.06 -17.90
C VAL A 42 12.36 -9.01 -16.78
N ASN A 43 13.63 -9.38 -16.72
CA ASN A 43 14.18 -10.20 -15.63
C ASN A 43 14.65 -9.29 -14.47
N ARG A 44 13.73 -8.95 -13.58
CA ARG A 44 14.01 -8.07 -12.43
C ARG A 44 15.03 -8.65 -11.45
N LYS A 45 15.17 -9.99 -11.37
CA LYS A 45 16.18 -10.63 -10.52
C LYS A 45 17.60 -10.43 -11.05
N LYS A 46 17.76 -10.25 -12.37
CA LYS A 46 19.05 -9.92 -12.98
C LYS A 46 19.35 -8.42 -13.00
N GLY A 47 18.54 -7.61 -12.32
CA GLY A 47 18.70 -6.16 -12.28
C GLY A 47 18.06 -5.41 -13.43
N GLU A 48 17.29 -6.08 -14.31
CA GLU A 48 16.54 -5.39 -15.36
C GLU A 48 15.37 -4.63 -14.74
N MET A 49 15.11 -3.43 -15.23
CA MET A 49 14.02 -2.56 -14.78
C MET A 49 12.92 -2.49 -15.84
N GLY A 50 11.67 -2.68 -15.40
CA GLY A 50 10.50 -2.47 -16.23
C GLY A 50 10.05 -1.01 -16.26
N VAL A 51 8.82 -0.76 -16.74
CA VAL A 51 8.21 0.58 -16.82
C VAL A 51 8.14 1.26 -15.43
N CYS A 52 7.96 0.50 -14.36
CA CYS A 52 7.96 1.02 -12.99
C CYS A 52 9.33 1.51 -12.49
N GLY A 53 10.41 1.30 -13.27
CA GLY A 53 11.77 1.71 -12.90
C GLY A 53 12.38 0.90 -11.74
N GLN A 54 11.88 -0.32 -11.45
CA GLN A 54 12.31 -1.10 -10.29
C GLN A 54 12.85 -2.48 -10.68
N THR A 55 13.86 -2.92 -9.92
CA THR A 55 14.40 -4.28 -9.91
C THR A 55 13.58 -5.19 -8.99
N ALA A 56 14.03 -6.41 -8.71
CA ALA A 56 13.39 -7.31 -7.74
C ALA A 56 13.62 -6.89 -6.28
N ALA A 57 14.60 -6.04 -5.98
CA ALA A 57 14.81 -5.51 -4.64
C ALA A 57 13.70 -4.52 -4.28
N ILE A 58 13.17 -4.64 -3.05
CA ILE A 58 12.19 -3.67 -2.55
C ILE A 58 12.87 -2.33 -2.38
N LYS A 59 12.30 -1.28 -2.95
CA LYS A 59 12.76 0.09 -2.74
C LYS A 59 11.65 0.91 -2.10
N ALA A 60 11.88 1.42 -0.89
CA ALA A 60 10.94 2.26 -0.18
C ALA A 60 11.50 3.67 -0.03
N ALA A 61 10.66 4.67 -0.26
CA ALA A 61 11.05 6.08 -0.22
C ALA A 61 10.83 6.69 1.16
N ARG A 62 9.77 6.26 1.86
CA ARG A 62 9.40 6.80 3.16
C ARG A 62 8.64 5.77 3.98
N ALA A 63 8.86 5.78 5.29
CA ALA A 63 8.03 5.07 6.25
C ALA A 63 7.81 5.96 7.48
N ALA A 64 6.55 6.33 7.75
CA ALA A 64 6.20 7.26 8.83
C ALA A 64 4.73 7.19 9.18
N LEU A 65 4.34 7.76 10.33
CA LEU A 65 2.94 8.11 10.59
C LEU A 65 2.51 9.24 9.65
N HIS A 66 1.46 9.00 8.87
CA HIS A 66 0.90 9.96 7.92
C HIS A 66 -0.47 10.43 8.41
N MET A 67 -0.62 11.75 8.60
CA MET A 67 -1.80 12.36 9.22
C MET A 67 -2.83 12.84 8.18
N TRP A 68 -2.53 12.71 6.89
CA TRP A 68 -3.28 13.32 5.80
C TRP A 68 -3.89 12.30 4.81
N GLU A 69 -4.07 11.05 5.23
CA GLU A 69 -4.97 10.14 4.54
C GLU A 69 -6.42 10.53 4.87
N GLU A 70 -7.39 9.85 4.27
CA GLU A 70 -8.80 10.05 4.61
C GLU A 70 -9.00 9.99 6.14
N PRO A 71 -9.89 10.84 6.71
CA PRO A 71 -10.08 10.92 8.17
C PRO A 71 -10.39 9.57 8.83
N CYS A 72 -11.11 8.68 8.14
CA CYS A 72 -11.41 7.33 8.61
C CYS A 72 -10.19 6.39 8.63
N ILE A 73 -9.12 6.72 7.89
CA ILE A 73 -7.86 5.96 7.81
C ILE A 73 -6.84 6.53 8.80
N SER A 74 -6.57 7.84 8.74
CA SER A 74 -5.61 8.50 9.61
C SER A 74 -6.06 8.55 11.06
N GLY A 75 -7.35 8.81 11.32
CA GLY A 75 -7.85 9.01 12.65
C GLY A 75 -7.05 10.07 13.42
N GLN A 76 -6.86 9.86 14.74
CA GLN A 76 -6.08 10.77 15.58
C GLN A 76 -4.58 10.44 15.62
N ASN A 77 -4.20 9.17 15.43
CA ASN A 77 -2.83 8.71 15.61
C ASN A 77 -2.04 8.63 14.30
N GLY A 78 -2.71 8.79 13.17
CA GLY A 78 -2.11 8.68 11.86
C GLY A 78 -2.10 7.26 11.29
N SER A 79 -1.93 7.19 9.99
CA SER A 79 -1.76 5.97 9.21
C SER A 79 -0.27 5.60 9.17
N GLY A 80 0.09 4.36 9.48
CA GLY A 80 1.45 3.86 9.37
C GLY A 80 1.81 3.59 7.92
N THR A 81 2.24 4.62 7.21
CA THR A 81 2.35 4.62 5.76
C THR A 81 3.75 4.27 5.29
N VAL A 82 3.84 3.35 4.33
CA VAL A 82 5.05 3.02 3.58
C VAL A 82 4.85 3.39 2.12
N PHE A 83 5.62 4.37 1.64
CA PHE A 83 5.66 4.77 0.24
C PHE A 83 6.71 3.96 -0.51
N PHE A 84 6.28 3.16 -1.48
CA PHE A 84 7.19 2.41 -2.33
C PHE A 84 7.66 3.24 -3.51
N SER A 85 8.94 3.10 -3.86
CA SER A 85 9.53 3.80 -5.00
C SER A 85 9.14 3.17 -6.32
N GLY A 86 9.00 4.01 -7.35
CA GLY A 86 8.55 3.60 -8.67
C GLY A 86 7.03 3.55 -8.78
N CYS A 87 6.53 3.56 -10.00
CA CYS A 87 5.11 3.48 -10.28
C CYS A 87 4.88 2.89 -11.67
N ASN A 88 3.94 1.95 -11.78
CA ASN A 88 3.58 1.35 -13.06
C ASN A 88 2.67 2.24 -13.92
N LEU A 89 1.99 3.24 -13.34
CA LEU A 89 1.11 4.15 -14.08
C LEU A 89 1.86 5.37 -14.64
N GLY A 90 2.70 6.04 -13.82
CA GLY A 90 3.58 7.12 -14.28
C GLY A 90 2.83 8.39 -14.73
N CYS A 91 1.82 8.83 -13.98
CA CYS A 91 1.05 10.05 -14.29
C CYS A 91 1.95 11.29 -14.34
N ILE A 92 1.85 12.11 -15.40
CA ILE A 92 2.68 13.33 -15.55
C ILE A 92 2.38 14.41 -14.49
N PHE A 93 1.22 14.35 -13.84
CA PHE A 93 0.78 15.28 -12.78
C PHE A 93 0.94 14.69 -11.37
N CYS A 94 1.74 13.63 -11.21
CA CYS A 94 1.90 12.97 -9.91
C CYS A 94 2.47 13.93 -8.87
N GLN A 95 1.75 14.12 -7.74
CA GLN A 95 2.22 14.93 -6.62
C GLN A 95 3.46 14.32 -5.95
N ASN A 96 3.64 13.00 -6.03
CA ASN A 96 4.77 12.25 -5.51
C ASN A 96 5.78 11.91 -6.64
N HIS A 97 6.07 12.87 -7.54
CA HIS A 97 6.84 12.61 -8.76
C HIS A 97 8.21 11.97 -8.49
N ASN A 98 8.97 12.47 -7.51
CA ASN A 98 10.30 11.93 -7.18
C ASN A 98 10.25 10.47 -6.75
N ILE A 99 9.21 10.09 -5.99
CA ILE A 99 8.97 8.71 -5.56
C ILE A 99 8.53 7.88 -6.77
N ALA A 100 7.56 8.36 -7.54
CA ALA A 100 6.98 7.66 -8.68
C ALA A 100 8.01 7.36 -9.80
N THR A 101 9.01 8.22 -9.98
CA THR A 101 10.10 8.00 -10.94
C THR A 101 11.16 7.00 -10.46
N GLY A 102 11.05 6.51 -9.23
CA GLY A 102 12.01 5.58 -8.65
C GLY A 102 13.36 6.22 -8.25
N LYS A 103 13.50 7.55 -8.33
CA LYS A 103 14.72 8.27 -7.96
C LYS A 103 14.94 8.29 -6.45
N ALA A 104 13.89 8.58 -5.68
CA ALA A 104 13.92 8.57 -4.22
C ALA A 104 13.77 7.15 -3.67
N GLY A 105 14.40 6.85 -2.54
CA GLY A 105 14.22 5.60 -1.82
C GLY A 105 15.51 4.82 -1.61
N ILE A 106 15.47 3.93 -0.64
CA ILE A 106 16.52 2.98 -0.31
C ILE A 106 16.05 1.55 -0.54
N GLU A 107 16.95 0.68 -0.92
CA GLU A 107 16.68 -0.76 -1.01
C GLU A 107 16.62 -1.37 0.38
N ILE A 108 15.59 -2.18 0.64
CA ILE A 108 15.39 -2.89 1.89
C ILE A 108 15.10 -4.36 1.64
N SER A 109 15.40 -5.21 2.62
CA SER A 109 15.03 -6.62 2.58
C SER A 109 13.55 -6.83 2.96
N ILE A 110 13.03 -8.03 2.71
CA ILE A 110 11.68 -8.43 3.13
C ILE A 110 11.57 -8.40 4.66
N GLU A 111 12.63 -8.85 5.35
CA GLU A 111 12.74 -8.83 6.81
C GLU A 111 12.67 -7.39 7.33
N ARG A 112 13.43 -6.47 6.73
CA ARG A 112 13.41 -5.05 7.13
C ARG A 112 12.04 -4.42 6.91
N LEU A 113 11.35 -4.76 5.83
CA LEU A 113 9.98 -4.29 5.61
C LEU A 113 9.02 -4.82 6.68
N ALA A 114 9.17 -6.07 7.12
CA ALA A 114 8.37 -6.63 8.22
C ALA A 114 8.65 -5.91 9.55
N GLU A 115 9.92 -5.59 9.85
CA GLU A 115 10.31 -4.79 11.02
C GLU A 115 9.69 -3.39 10.98
N ILE A 116 9.70 -2.72 9.82
CA ILE A 116 9.09 -1.40 9.64
C ILE A 116 7.59 -1.43 9.97
N PHE A 117 6.87 -2.47 9.58
CA PHE A 117 5.46 -2.61 9.95
C PHE A 117 5.25 -2.71 11.46
N LEU A 118 6.11 -3.43 12.15
CA LEU A 118 6.08 -3.54 13.61
C LEU A 118 6.48 -2.23 14.31
N GLU A 119 7.50 -1.53 13.81
CA GLU A 119 7.90 -0.21 14.29
C GLU A 119 6.78 0.83 14.15
N LEU A 120 6.04 0.80 13.03
CA LEU A 120 4.87 1.66 12.83
C LEU A 120 3.74 1.32 13.83
N GLN A 121 3.52 0.05 14.10
CA GLN A 121 2.59 -0.41 15.12
C GLN A 121 3.00 0.07 16.52
N GLU A 122 4.27 -0.06 16.90
CA GLU A 122 4.81 0.42 18.17
C GLU A 122 4.72 1.94 18.33
N LYS A 123 4.81 2.70 17.22
CA LYS A 123 4.57 4.15 17.18
C LYS A 123 3.10 4.53 17.32
N GLY A 124 2.19 3.56 17.43
CA GLY A 124 0.76 3.78 17.63
C GLY A 124 -0.04 4.06 16.37
N ALA A 125 0.46 3.65 15.19
CA ALA A 125 -0.31 3.77 13.95
C ALA A 125 -1.69 3.13 14.05
N ASN A 126 -2.70 3.69 13.35
CA ASN A 126 -4.04 3.09 13.27
C ASN A 126 -4.11 1.90 12.32
N ASN A 127 -3.21 1.83 11.35
CA ASN A 127 -3.14 0.79 10.32
C ASN A 127 -1.74 0.76 9.70
N ILE A 128 -1.47 -0.23 8.85
CA ILE A 128 -0.31 -0.25 7.95
C ILE A 128 -0.80 0.08 6.55
N ASN A 129 -0.35 1.19 5.98
CA ASN A 129 -0.79 1.67 4.67
C ASN A 129 0.31 1.51 3.61
N LEU A 130 0.03 0.71 2.60
CA LEU A 130 0.95 0.33 1.52
C LEU A 130 0.65 1.20 0.29
N VAL A 131 1.44 2.25 0.08
CA VAL A 131 1.21 3.20 -1.03
C VAL A 131 2.01 2.81 -2.25
N THR A 132 1.32 2.53 -3.36
CA THR A 132 1.89 2.16 -4.67
C THR A 132 2.76 0.89 -4.60
N ALA A 133 2.26 -0.16 -3.93
CA ALA A 133 3.00 -1.41 -3.71
C ALA A 133 2.87 -2.45 -4.84
N GLY A 134 2.08 -2.20 -5.90
CA GLY A 134 1.68 -3.18 -6.92
C GLY A 134 2.82 -3.94 -7.59
N HIS A 135 3.94 -3.26 -7.82
CA HIS A 135 5.12 -3.86 -8.44
C HIS A 135 6.02 -4.64 -7.46
N PHE A 136 5.67 -4.67 -6.15
CA PHE A 136 6.35 -5.43 -5.10
C PHE A 136 5.43 -6.39 -4.35
N VAL A 137 4.23 -6.69 -4.86
CA VAL A 137 3.23 -7.53 -4.17
C VAL A 137 3.80 -8.85 -3.63
N PRO A 138 4.60 -9.65 -4.37
CA PRO A 138 5.13 -10.88 -3.81
C PRO A 138 6.02 -10.69 -2.58
N GLN A 139 6.84 -9.62 -2.56
CA GLN A 139 7.72 -9.28 -1.45
C GLN A 139 6.90 -8.72 -0.27
N VAL A 140 5.92 -7.86 -0.54
CA VAL A 140 5.01 -7.30 0.47
C VAL A 140 4.24 -8.40 1.18
N VAL A 141 3.69 -9.37 0.46
CA VAL A 141 3.04 -10.55 1.05
C VAL A 141 4.01 -11.33 1.94
N GLY A 142 5.28 -11.46 1.52
CA GLY A 142 6.33 -12.07 2.34
C GLY A 142 6.54 -11.34 3.66
N ALA A 143 6.66 -10.00 3.60
CA ALA A 143 6.87 -9.15 4.77
C ALA A 143 5.64 -9.15 5.70
N LEU A 144 4.43 -9.05 5.16
CA LEU A 144 3.19 -9.12 5.95
C LEU A 144 3.05 -10.46 6.68
N LYS A 145 3.39 -11.57 6.00
CA LYS A 145 3.39 -12.90 6.62
C LYS A 145 4.36 -12.96 7.79
N MET A 146 5.57 -12.44 7.63
CA MET A 146 6.59 -12.40 8.69
C MET A 146 6.15 -11.50 9.85
N ALA A 147 5.66 -10.30 9.57
CA ALA A 147 5.20 -9.36 10.58
C ALA A 147 3.99 -9.92 11.38
N LYS A 148 3.01 -10.54 10.70
CA LYS A 148 1.88 -11.20 11.38
C LYS A 148 2.34 -12.33 12.30
N GLN A 149 3.37 -13.11 11.92
CA GLN A 149 3.97 -14.13 12.80
C GLN A 149 4.69 -13.54 14.03
N GLN A 150 5.15 -12.29 13.93
CA GLN A 150 5.83 -11.55 15.00
C GLN A 150 4.89 -10.64 15.79
N GLY A 151 3.58 -10.70 15.56
CA GLY A 151 2.58 -9.99 16.35
C GLY A 151 2.00 -8.72 15.72
N LEU A 152 2.13 -8.53 14.40
CA LEU A 152 1.40 -7.48 13.70
C LEU A 152 -0.10 -7.79 13.75
N TYR A 153 -0.87 -6.88 14.38
CA TYR A 153 -2.32 -6.99 14.55
C TYR A 153 -3.10 -5.84 13.88
N LEU A 154 -2.40 -4.79 13.43
CA LEU A 154 -3.03 -3.65 12.78
C LEU A 154 -3.66 -4.05 11.44
N PRO A 155 -4.80 -3.44 11.06
CA PRO A 155 -5.36 -3.61 9.72
C PRO A 155 -4.41 -3.10 8.66
N VAL A 156 -4.42 -3.75 7.50
CA VAL A 156 -3.58 -3.40 6.36
C VAL A 156 -4.41 -2.70 5.30
N VAL A 157 -3.98 -1.49 4.95
CA VAL A 157 -4.56 -0.66 3.89
C VAL A 157 -3.68 -0.76 2.64
N TYR A 158 -4.29 -0.91 1.48
CA TYR A 158 -3.60 -0.93 0.19
C TYR A 158 -4.07 0.24 -0.68
N ASN A 159 -3.21 1.27 -0.79
CA ASN A 159 -3.48 2.50 -1.52
C ASN A 159 -2.87 2.40 -2.92
N THR A 160 -3.70 2.46 -3.96
CA THR A 160 -3.31 2.17 -5.33
C THR A 160 -4.00 3.07 -6.35
N SER A 161 -3.31 3.27 -7.48
CA SER A 161 -3.90 3.88 -8.67
C SER A 161 -4.89 2.98 -9.42
N SER A 162 -5.18 1.79 -8.92
CA SER A 162 -6.00 0.74 -9.54
C SER A 162 -5.49 0.18 -10.87
N TYR A 163 -4.32 0.61 -11.36
CA TYR A 163 -3.71 0.03 -12.55
C TYR A 163 -2.99 -1.28 -12.20
N GLU A 164 -3.80 -2.27 -11.84
CA GLU A 164 -3.37 -3.55 -11.26
C GLU A 164 -3.90 -4.74 -12.07
N LYS A 165 -3.23 -5.89 -11.99
CA LYS A 165 -3.73 -7.16 -12.51
C LYS A 165 -4.50 -7.91 -11.42
N VAL A 166 -5.63 -8.48 -11.81
CA VAL A 166 -6.48 -9.30 -10.93
C VAL A 166 -5.69 -10.45 -10.30
N GLU A 167 -4.84 -11.12 -11.09
CA GLU A 167 -4.01 -12.25 -10.62
C GLU A 167 -3.03 -11.81 -9.53
N THR A 168 -2.47 -10.60 -9.65
CA THR A 168 -1.56 -10.04 -8.65
C THR A 168 -2.30 -9.63 -7.38
N LEU A 169 -3.49 -9.02 -7.51
CA LEU A 169 -4.33 -8.68 -6.37
C LEU A 169 -4.77 -9.91 -5.57
N ARG A 170 -5.01 -11.04 -6.23
CA ARG A 170 -5.34 -12.31 -5.55
C ARG A 170 -4.23 -12.80 -4.61
N LEU A 171 -2.97 -12.39 -4.80
CA LEU A 171 -1.89 -12.69 -3.86
C LEU A 171 -2.04 -11.94 -2.53
N LEU A 172 -2.79 -10.83 -2.51
CA LEU A 172 -3.06 -10.00 -1.34
C LEU A 172 -4.26 -10.50 -0.53
N GLU A 173 -5.06 -11.43 -1.06
CA GLU A 173 -6.26 -11.96 -0.40
C GLU A 173 -5.92 -12.52 0.99
N GLY A 174 -6.64 -12.05 2.02
CA GLY A 174 -6.41 -12.40 3.43
C GLY A 174 -5.22 -11.68 4.11
N TYR A 175 -4.52 -10.80 3.39
CA TYR A 175 -3.47 -9.94 3.94
C TYR A 175 -3.90 -8.47 4.01
N VAL A 176 -4.73 -8.01 3.08
CA VAL A 176 -5.26 -6.65 3.02
C VAL A 176 -6.67 -6.63 3.57
N ASP A 177 -6.96 -5.65 4.42
CA ASP A 177 -8.25 -5.46 5.07
C ASP A 177 -9.05 -4.31 4.44
N ILE A 178 -8.37 -3.32 3.88
CA ILE A 178 -8.97 -2.12 3.28
C ILE A 178 -8.23 -1.78 1.98
N TYR A 179 -8.97 -1.58 0.90
CA TYR A 179 -8.44 -1.03 -0.34
C TYR A 179 -8.83 0.44 -0.49
N LEU A 180 -7.87 1.28 -0.91
CA LEU A 180 -8.08 2.68 -1.32
C LEU A 180 -7.76 2.80 -2.83
N PRO A 181 -8.71 2.45 -3.70
CA PRO A 181 -8.49 2.47 -5.14
C PRO A 181 -8.82 3.84 -5.74
N ASP A 182 -7.87 4.46 -6.41
CA ASP A 182 -8.16 5.61 -7.29
C ASP A 182 -8.76 5.14 -8.62
N LEU A 183 -9.80 5.78 -9.10
CA LEU A 183 -10.27 5.68 -10.48
C LEU A 183 -9.98 6.99 -11.21
N LYS A 184 -8.78 7.09 -11.81
CA LYS A 184 -8.23 8.37 -12.34
C LYS A 184 -8.79 8.77 -13.70
N TYR A 185 -9.19 7.79 -14.53
CA TYR A 185 -9.63 8.03 -15.91
C TYR A 185 -10.73 7.07 -16.30
N VAL A 186 -11.67 7.58 -17.10
CA VAL A 186 -12.65 6.77 -17.83
C VAL A 186 -12.30 6.75 -19.33
N ASP A 187 -11.81 7.88 -19.85
CA ASP A 187 -11.47 8.06 -21.26
C ASP A 187 -10.05 7.55 -21.56
N SER A 188 -9.94 6.67 -22.58
CA SER A 188 -8.68 6.04 -22.99
C SER A 188 -7.70 7.02 -23.65
N ALA A 189 -8.19 8.07 -24.33
CA ALA A 189 -7.32 9.07 -24.94
C ALA A 189 -6.67 9.95 -23.85
N ILE A 190 -7.43 10.27 -22.79
CA ILE A 190 -6.93 11.01 -21.63
C ILE A 190 -5.91 10.18 -20.86
N SER A 191 -6.22 8.92 -20.54
CA SER A 191 -5.30 8.04 -19.82
C SER A 191 -4.04 7.73 -20.63
N SER A 192 -4.15 7.58 -21.95
CA SER A 192 -2.99 7.44 -22.83
C SER A 192 -2.11 8.68 -22.82
N ARG A 193 -2.71 9.89 -22.90
CA ARG A 193 -1.99 11.15 -22.91
C ARG A 193 -1.25 11.45 -21.61
N TYR A 194 -1.88 11.22 -20.47
CA TYR A 194 -1.36 11.63 -19.16
C TYR A 194 -0.66 10.54 -18.36
N SER A 195 -0.83 9.26 -18.74
CA SER A 195 -0.24 8.12 -18.03
C SER A 195 0.24 7.00 -18.96
N HIS A 196 0.22 7.21 -20.28
CA HIS A 196 0.61 6.18 -21.26
C HIS A 196 -0.08 4.81 -21.06
N ALA A 197 -1.37 4.82 -20.65
CA ALA A 197 -2.14 3.65 -20.29
C ALA A 197 -3.54 3.71 -20.95
N ALA A 198 -3.62 3.41 -22.26
CA ALA A 198 -4.87 3.45 -22.99
C ALA A 198 -5.92 2.45 -22.46
N ASP A 199 -5.47 1.37 -21.85
CA ASP A 199 -6.24 0.29 -21.23
C ASP A 199 -6.60 0.54 -19.75
N TYR A 200 -6.26 1.74 -19.20
CA TYR A 200 -6.40 2.04 -17.78
C TYR A 200 -7.78 1.70 -17.22
N PHE A 201 -8.85 2.19 -17.86
CA PHE A 201 -10.22 2.01 -17.33
C PHE A 201 -10.62 0.53 -17.27
N THR A 202 -10.27 -0.25 -18.28
CA THR A 202 -10.56 -1.69 -18.31
C THR A 202 -9.82 -2.41 -17.20
N CYS A 203 -8.52 -2.14 -17.01
CA CYS A 203 -7.72 -2.73 -15.95
C CYS A 203 -8.19 -2.29 -14.57
N ALA A 204 -8.42 -0.99 -14.37
CA ALA A 204 -8.84 -0.43 -13.09
C ALA A 204 -10.22 -0.94 -12.66
N SER A 205 -11.18 -1.01 -13.57
CA SER A 205 -12.52 -1.54 -13.26
C SER A 205 -12.47 -3.01 -12.84
N ALA A 206 -11.69 -3.84 -13.53
CA ALA A 206 -11.51 -5.24 -13.15
C ALA A 206 -10.79 -5.38 -11.80
N ALA A 207 -9.78 -4.55 -11.55
CA ALA A 207 -9.04 -4.51 -10.30
C ALA A 207 -9.95 -4.11 -9.11
N ILE A 208 -10.75 -3.06 -9.27
CA ILE A 208 -11.70 -2.60 -8.23
C ILE A 208 -12.75 -3.68 -7.94
N ALA A 209 -13.29 -4.33 -8.97
CA ALA A 209 -14.23 -5.43 -8.78
C ALA A 209 -13.61 -6.60 -7.99
N GLU A 210 -12.35 -6.91 -8.24
CA GLU A 210 -11.62 -7.94 -7.46
C GLU A 210 -11.37 -7.48 -6.01
N MET A 211 -11.04 -6.20 -5.77
CA MET A 211 -10.87 -5.64 -4.43
C MET A 211 -12.18 -5.74 -3.63
N VAL A 212 -13.32 -5.35 -4.23
CA VAL A 212 -14.65 -5.51 -3.60
C VAL A 212 -14.96 -6.97 -3.32
N ARG A 213 -14.62 -7.89 -4.24
CA ARG A 213 -14.78 -9.33 -4.00
C ARG A 213 -14.02 -9.80 -2.76
N GLN A 214 -12.81 -9.29 -2.52
CA GLN A 214 -11.95 -9.71 -1.41
C GLN A 214 -12.42 -9.19 -0.05
N VAL A 215 -12.80 -7.91 0.04
CA VAL A 215 -13.07 -7.24 1.32
C VAL A 215 -14.52 -6.80 1.51
N GLY A 216 -15.35 -6.88 0.47
CA GLY A 216 -16.73 -6.39 0.47
C GLY A 216 -16.83 -4.90 0.23
N GLU A 217 -18.04 -4.37 0.40
CA GLU A 217 -18.32 -2.93 0.30
C GLU A 217 -17.92 -2.20 1.60
N PRO A 218 -17.56 -0.89 1.53
CA PRO A 218 -17.16 -0.14 2.70
C PRO A 218 -18.34 0.03 3.67
N GLU A 219 -18.12 -0.30 4.94
CA GLU A 219 -19.05 -0.06 6.04
C GLU A 219 -18.49 1.04 6.95
N PHE A 220 -19.18 2.18 7.03
CA PHE A 220 -18.80 3.30 7.91
C PHE A 220 -19.59 3.25 9.20
N VAL A 221 -18.89 3.17 10.33
CA VAL A 221 -19.49 3.31 11.67
C VAL A 221 -19.15 4.68 12.21
N PHE A 222 -20.16 5.53 12.37
CA PHE A 222 -20.02 6.85 12.97
C PHE A 222 -20.32 6.77 14.46
N GLU A 223 -19.30 6.91 15.32
CA GLU A 223 -19.51 7.15 16.74
C GLU A 223 -19.77 8.65 16.93
N ARG A 224 -20.95 9.01 17.44
CA ARG A 224 -21.19 10.39 17.90
C ARG A 224 -20.28 10.62 19.10
N ALA A 225 -19.29 11.49 18.95
CA ALA A 225 -18.54 12.00 20.09
C ALA A 225 -19.51 12.67 21.06
N ALA A 226 -19.66 12.11 22.24
CA ALA A 226 -20.46 12.71 23.27
C ALA A 226 -19.84 14.07 23.66
N GLY A 227 -20.46 15.17 23.21
CA GLY A 227 -20.34 16.49 23.83
C GLY A 227 -19.06 17.29 23.58
N LYS A 228 -18.53 17.36 22.35
CA LYS A 228 -17.60 18.44 21.98
C LYS A 228 -18.04 19.11 20.68
N GLU A 229 -18.66 20.26 20.77
CA GLU A 229 -18.67 21.25 19.71
C GLU A 229 -17.29 21.92 19.69
N GLY A 230 -16.37 21.38 18.87
CA GLY A 230 -15.09 22.03 18.63
C GLY A 230 -15.21 23.17 17.63
N SER A 231 -14.70 24.35 17.96
CA SER A 231 -14.62 25.49 17.04
C SER A 231 -13.61 25.19 15.92
N SER A 232 -13.81 25.81 14.74
CA SER A 232 -12.90 25.70 13.59
C SER A 232 -11.45 26.10 13.88
N VAL A 233 -11.21 26.87 14.95
CA VAL A 233 -9.88 27.33 15.41
C VAL A 233 -9.14 26.24 16.18
N GLU A 234 -9.82 25.41 16.96
CA GLU A 234 -9.23 24.25 17.65
C GLU A 234 -8.81 23.17 16.65
N PHE A 235 -9.58 22.97 15.58
CA PHE A 235 -9.24 22.06 14.50
C PHE A 235 -7.91 22.44 13.81
N LEU A 236 -7.70 23.74 13.50
CA LEU A 236 -6.45 24.23 12.87
C LEU A 236 -5.22 24.14 13.78
N ALA A 237 -5.40 24.30 15.09
CA ALA A 237 -4.32 24.15 16.08
C ALA A 237 -3.89 22.68 16.21
N ASP A 238 -4.85 21.76 16.21
CA ASP A 238 -4.59 20.31 16.23
C ASP A 238 -3.90 19.85 14.94
N GLU A 239 -4.26 20.39 13.77
CA GLU A 239 -3.58 20.07 12.52
C GLU A 239 -2.10 20.48 12.53
N LYS A 240 -1.76 21.69 13.00
CA LYS A 240 -0.37 22.14 13.11
C LYS A 240 0.44 21.25 14.06
N LYS A 241 -0.14 20.83 15.18
CA LYS A 241 0.49 19.91 16.12
C LYS A 241 0.75 18.56 15.47
N LYS A 242 -0.20 18.00 14.71
CA LYS A 242 -0.06 16.76 13.97
C LYS A 242 1.07 16.80 12.95
N ILE A 243 1.27 17.93 12.23
CA ILE A 243 2.38 18.09 11.26
C ILE A 243 3.74 18.00 11.97
N LEU A 244 3.89 18.64 13.12
CA LEU A 244 5.14 18.60 13.91
C LEU A 244 5.40 17.19 14.48
N GLU A 245 4.35 16.50 14.95
CA GLU A 245 4.46 15.13 15.42
C GLU A 245 4.81 14.15 14.30
N GLN A 246 4.35 14.40 13.07
CA GLN A 246 4.68 13.59 11.90
C GLN A 246 6.19 13.59 11.61
N GLN A 247 6.86 14.75 11.70
CA GLN A 247 8.31 14.85 11.50
C GLN A 247 9.08 14.05 12.56
N ASN A 248 8.62 14.08 13.81
CA ASN A 248 9.26 13.36 14.92
C ASN A 248 9.01 11.83 14.87
N ASN A 249 8.00 11.37 14.15
CA ASN A 249 7.61 9.95 14.06
C ASN A 249 8.11 9.24 12.80
N MET A 250 8.92 9.92 11.99
CA MET A 250 9.51 9.35 10.78
C MET A 250 10.46 8.21 11.11
N ILE A 251 10.33 7.08 10.40
CA ILE A 251 11.29 5.97 10.46
C ILE A 251 12.44 6.24 9.50
N PHE A 252 12.12 6.68 8.28
CA PHE A 252 13.07 7.21 7.31
C PHE A 252 12.36 8.03 6.23
N ASP A 253 13.08 8.96 5.63
CA ASP A 253 12.71 9.65 4.38
C ASP A 253 13.94 9.73 3.49
N ALA A 254 13.89 9.12 2.32
CA ALA A 254 15.02 9.07 1.41
C ALA A 254 15.35 10.43 0.77
N ALA A 255 14.51 11.44 0.94
CA ALA A 255 14.83 12.81 0.51
C ALA A 255 15.95 13.44 1.34
N GLU A 256 16.20 12.94 2.56
CA GLU A 256 17.29 13.41 3.43
C GLU A 256 18.67 12.81 3.06
N TYR A 257 18.70 11.82 2.15
CA TYR A 257 19.91 11.12 1.72
C TYR A 257 20.37 11.52 0.32
N GLN A 258 19.82 12.58 -0.26
CA GLN A 258 20.26 13.20 -1.52
C GLN A 258 21.06 14.47 -1.21
#